data_d75b5f503ada1b017236e3119f316923
#
_entry.id   d75b5f503ada1b017236e3119f316923
#
_cell.length_a   1.000
_cell.length_b   1.000
_cell.length_c   1.000
_cell.angle_alpha   90.00
_cell.angle_beta   90.00
_cell.angle_gamma   90.00
#
_symmetry.space_group_name_H-M   'P 1'
#
loop_
_entity.id
_entity.type
_entity.pdbx_description
1 polymer ?
#
loop_
_entity_poly.entity_id
_entity_poly.type
_entity_poly.pdbx_seq_one_letter_code
_entity_poly.pdbx_strand_id
1 'polypeptide(L)'
;MVIVLGLPLTVNHKLYNCAVFAQGGKILGVVPKHYLPNYSEFYEARHFAPGEEEVRKIRLGGKDVPFGMNLLFCCENMEELVIGCEICEDLWCPLPPSTHHALAGATVICNPSASDETTTKDTYRRNLVSQQSARLVCAYLYSCAGEGESTQDLVYSGHNMIAEYGSILKESRRFQNSYIAVSYTHLTLPTKLEV
;
A
#
# COMPACT_ATOMS: atom_id res chain seq x y z
N MET A 1 -8.39 6.21 14.57
CA MET A 1 -8.42 5.38 13.35
C MET A 1 -7.68 6.12 12.25
N VAL A 2 -6.69 5.49 11.61
CA VAL A 2 -6.04 5.98 10.40
C VAL A 2 -6.74 5.36 9.19
N ILE A 3 -6.95 6.15 8.15
CA ILE A 3 -7.58 5.74 6.90
C ILE A 3 -6.56 5.96 5.77
N VAL A 4 -6.41 4.96 4.90
CA VAL A 4 -5.56 5.04 3.70
C VAL A 4 -6.45 4.92 2.48
N LEU A 5 -6.42 5.92 1.60
CA LEU A 5 -7.29 6.02 0.43
C LEU A 5 -6.45 6.23 -0.84
N GLY A 6 -6.79 5.50 -1.90
CA GLY A 6 -6.24 5.75 -3.24
C GLY A 6 -6.99 6.89 -3.92
N LEU A 7 -6.26 7.84 -4.51
CA LEU A 7 -6.84 8.88 -5.37
C LEU A 7 -5.81 9.49 -6.34
N PRO A 8 -6.25 9.98 -7.51
CA PRO A 8 -5.42 10.78 -8.39
C PRO A 8 -5.25 12.20 -7.82
N LEU A 9 -4.03 12.74 -7.87
CA LEU A 9 -3.73 14.09 -7.39
C LEU A 9 -2.84 14.84 -8.36
N THR A 10 -3.25 16.05 -8.75
CA THR A 10 -2.41 16.94 -9.55
C THR A 10 -1.52 17.79 -8.64
N VAL A 11 -0.21 17.68 -8.84
CA VAL A 11 0.80 18.47 -8.13
C VAL A 11 1.75 19.06 -9.17
N ASN A 12 1.93 20.39 -9.18
CA ASN A 12 2.81 21.10 -10.12
C ASN A 12 2.59 20.67 -11.59
N HIS A 13 1.34 20.65 -12.03
CA HIS A 13 0.91 20.26 -13.40
C HIS A 13 1.18 18.80 -13.80
N LYS A 14 1.61 17.94 -12.88
CA LYS A 14 1.75 16.50 -13.08
C LYS A 14 0.65 15.77 -12.31
N LEU A 15 0.04 14.77 -12.91
CA LEU A 15 -0.93 13.88 -12.25
C LEU A 15 -0.19 12.70 -11.63
N TYR A 16 -0.51 12.38 -10.39
CA TYR A 16 0.06 11.25 -9.64
C TYR A 16 -1.04 10.31 -9.18
N ASN A 17 -0.77 9.02 -9.21
CA ASN A 17 -1.55 8.01 -8.51
C ASN A 17 -1.06 7.96 -7.06
N CYS A 18 -1.92 8.26 -6.08
CA CYS A 18 -1.50 8.49 -4.72
C CYS A 18 -2.29 7.67 -3.70
N ALA A 19 -1.64 7.32 -2.61
CA ALA A 19 -2.27 6.92 -1.35
C ALA A 19 -2.25 8.11 -0.37
N VAL A 20 -3.41 8.47 0.17
CA VAL A 20 -3.57 9.55 1.15
C VAL A 20 -3.83 8.96 2.52
N PHE A 21 -3.04 9.38 3.49
CA PHE A 21 -3.21 9.06 4.90
C PHE A 21 -4.01 10.14 5.60
N ALA A 22 -5.11 9.74 6.25
CA ALA A 22 -5.99 10.65 6.96
C ALA A 22 -6.35 10.14 8.36
N GLN A 23 -6.44 11.05 9.32
CA GLN A 23 -6.86 10.76 10.68
C GLN A 23 -7.56 11.98 11.30
N GLY A 24 -8.72 11.77 11.94
CA GLY A 24 -9.41 12.82 12.69
C GLY A 24 -9.71 14.08 11.85
N GLY A 25 -10.07 13.91 10.57
CA GLY A 25 -10.34 15.02 9.65
C GLY A 25 -9.09 15.76 9.16
N LYS A 26 -7.91 15.21 9.38
CA LYS A 26 -6.63 15.79 8.93
C LYS A 26 -5.97 14.84 7.93
N ILE A 27 -5.36 15.40 6.88
CA ILE A 27 -4.46 14.67 5.99
C ILE A 27 -3.07 14.68 6.63
N LEU A 28 -2.53 13.49 6.86
CA LEU A 28 -1.21 13.29 7.47
C LEU A 28 -0.10 13.36 6.43
N GLY A 29 -0.34 12.82 5.24
CA GLY A 29 0.61 12.79 4.15
C GLY A 29 0.04 12.13 2.91
N VAL A 30 0.76 12.28 1.80
CA VAL A 30 0.42 11.73 0.49
C VAL A 30 1.61 10.98 -0.08
N VAL A 31 1.40 9.70 -0.41
CA VAL A 31 2.42 8.82 -0.98
C VAL A 31 2.10 8.60 -2.46
N PRO A 32 2.88 9.13 -3.41
CA PRO A 32 2.71 8.86 -4.82
C PRO A 32 3.30 7.48 -5.18
N LYS A 33 2.64 6.78 -6.10
CA LYS A 33 3.13 5.52 -6.68
C LYS A 33 4.43 5.76 -7.45
N HIS A 34 5.40 4.87 -7.27
CA HIS A 34 6.71 4.99 -7.90
C HIS A 34 6.77 4.23 -9.22
N TYR A 35 6.46 2.94 -9.23
CA TYR A 35 6.49 2.12 -10.44
C TYR A 35 5.14 2.13 -11.14
N LEU A 36 5.12 2.64 -12.38
CA LEU A 36 3.93 2.74 -13.20
C LEU A 36 3.94 1.64 -14.26
N PRO A 37 3.03 0.65 -14.21
CA PRO A 37 2.96 -0.39 -15.22
C PRO A 37 2.58 0.21 -16.58
N ASN A 38 3.33 -0.16 -17.62
CA ASN A 38 3.11 0.30 -18.98
C ASN A 38 3.39 -0.81 -19.99
N TYR A 39 2.80 -1.96 -19.74
CA TYR A 39 2.93 -3.18 -20.52
C TYR A 39 1.60 -3.94 -20.54
N SER A 40 1.39 -4.79 -21.54
CA SER A 40 0.16 -5.56 -21.76
C SER A 40 -1.09 -4.66 -21.70
N GLU A 41 -2.03 -4.95 -20.83
CA GLU A 41 -3.26 -4.18 -20.55
C GLU A 41 -3.03 -2.88 -19.79
N PHE A 42 -1.82 -2.65 -19.22
CA PHE A 42 -1.51 -1.48 -18.43
C PHE A 42 -0.89 -0.36 -19.27
N TYR A 43 -1.37 0.85 -19.09
CA TYR A 43 -0.85 2.08 -19.73
C TYR A 43 -0.83 3.27 -18.78
N GLU A 44 -0.54 3.01 -17.52
CA GLU A 44 -0.60 4.00 -16.43
C GLU A 44 0.36 5.16 -16.64
N ALA A 45 1.54 4.90 -17.21
CA ALA A 45 2.54 5.92 -17.52
C ALA A 45 2.11 6.95 -18.58
N ARG A 46 0.98 6.72 -19.30
CA ARG A 46 0.40 7.72 -20.19
C ARG A 46 -0.27 8.86 -19.45
N HIS A 47 -0.73 8.60 -18.23
CA HIS A 47 -1.57 9.51 -17.46
C HIS A 47 -0.88 10.03 -16.21
N PHE A 48 -0.05 9.22 -15.57
CA PHE A 48 0.56 9.51 -14.30
C PHE A 48 2.07 9.70 -14.39
N ALA A 49 2.58 10.59 -13.55
CA ALA A 49 4.01 10.74 -13.30
C ALA A 49 4.43 9.80 -12.15
N PRO A 50 5.65 9.22 -12.20
CA PRO A 50 6.18 8.42 -11.10
C PRO A 50 6.45 9.29 -9.87
N GLY A 51 6.26 8.69 -8.70
CA GLY A 51 6.64 9.30 -7.42
C GLY A 51 8.15 9.52 -7.35
N GLU A 52 8.54 10.63 -6.76
CA GLU A 52 9.95 11.02 -6.57
C GLU A 52 10.37 10.64 -5.14
N GLU A 53 11.67 10.34 -4.94
CA GLU A 53 12.23 9.99 -3.63
C GLU A 53 12.22 11.18 -2.67
N GLU A 54 12.35 12.40 -3.22
CA GLU A 54 12.37 13.62 -2.43
C GLU A 54 11.01 13.89 -1.79
N VAL A 55 11.02 14.10 -0.47
CA VAL A 55 9.84 14.51 0.28
C VAL A 55 9.71 16.02 0.24
N ARG A 56 8.57 16.51 -0.24
CA ARG A 56 8.25 17.92 -0.30
C ARG A 56 6.90 18.22 0.36
N LYS A 57 6.62 19.47 0.62
CA LYS A 57 5.30 19.94 1.05
C LYS A 57 4.47 20.37 -0.15
N ILE A 58 3.22 19.97 -0.17
CA ILE A 58 2.23 20.41 -1.15
C ILE A 58 1.07 21.09 -0.45
N ARG A 59 0.40 22.00 -1.16
CA ARG A 59 -0.81 22.65 -0.64
C ARG A 59 -2.04 21.82 -0.96
N LEU A 60 -2.68 21.24 0.06
CA LEU A 60 -3.87 20.40 -0.10
C LEU A 60 -4.92 20.77 0.96
N GLY A 61 -6.15 21.06 0.53
CA GLY A 61 -7.21 21.48 1.44
C GLY A 61 -6.86 22.72 2.27
N GLY A 62 -6.08 23.64 1.72
CA GLY A 62 -5.64 24.86 2.41
C GLY A 62 -4.52 24.67 3.43
N LYS A 63 -3.93 23.48 3.55
CA LYS A 63 -2.85 23.14 4.47
C LYS A 63 -1.61 22.62 3.74
N ASP A 64 -0.45 22.76 4.37
CA ASP A 64 0.78 22.15 3.88
C ASP A 64 0.82 20.69 4.34
N VAL A 65 0.94 19.77 3.38
CA VAL A 65 0.91 18.32 3.59
C VAL A 65 2.19 17.71 3.01
N PRO A 66 2.87 16.79 3.73
CA PRO A 66 3.99 16.03 3.19
C PRO A 66 3.58 15.21 1.97
N PHE A 67 4.41 15.22 0.93
CA PHE A 67 4.24 14.47 -0.30
C PHE A 67 5.55 13.82 -0.70
N GLY A 68 5.57 12.50 -0.86
CA GLY A 68 6.75 11.74 -1.29
C GLY A 68 6.58 10.25 -1.03
N MET A 69 7.31 9.42 -1.77
CA MET A 69 7.23 7.97 -1.63
C MET A 69 7.89 7.44 -0.34
N ASN A 70 8.83 8.19 0.24
CA ASN A 70 9.59 7.79 1.42
C ASN A 70 8.99 8.30 2.75
N LEU A 71 7.66 8.43 2.83
CA LEU A 71 6.97 8.83 4.06
C LEU A 71 6.72 7.63 4.97
N LEU A 72 7.03 7.81 6.26
CA LEU A 72 6.62 6.91 7.33
C LEU A 72 5.69 7.64 8.30
N PHE A 73 4.66 6.93 8.75
CA PHE A 73 3.64 7.45 9.68
C PHE A 73 3.81 6.76 11.03
N CYS A 74 4.38 7.49 11.99
CA CYS A 74 4.66 6.99 13.34
C CYS A 74 3.48 7.26 14.27
N CYS A 75 3.13 6.29 15.10
CA CYS A 75 2.11 6.46 16.13
C CYS A 75 2.72 7.09 17.39
N GLU A 76 2.16 8.22 17.85
CA GLU A 76 2.69 8.93 19.01
C GLU A 76 2.59 8.14 20.34
N ASN A 77 1.58 7.28 20.44
CA ASN A 77 1.29 6.52 21.68
C ASN A 77 1.77 5.05 21.61
N MET A 78 2.38 4.64 20.51
CA MET A 78 2.87 3.28 20.27
C MET A 78 4.08 3.39 19.35
N GLU A 79 5.27 3.50 19.92
CA GLU A 79 6.50 3.75 19.17
C GLU A 79 6.79 2.67 18.12
N GLU A 80 6.36 1.45 18.39
CA GLU A 80 6.54 0.29 17.50
C GLU A 80 5.61 0.32 16.29
N LEU A 81 4.55 1.13 16.30
CA LEU A 81 3.63 1.24 15.16
C LEU A 81 4.12 2.31 14.19
N VAL A 82 4.84 1.87 13.17
CA VAL A 82 5.34 2.69 12.08
C VAL A 82 4.78 2.15 10.76
N ILE A 83 4.02 2.97 10.05
CA ILE A 83 3.32 2.56 8.84
C ILE A 83 4.02 3.14 7.60
N GLY A 84 4.42 2.28 6.68
CA GLY A 84 4.83 2.62 5.32
C GLY A 84 3.74 2.31 4.30
N CYS A 85 3.90 2.82 3.08
CA CYS A 85 2.95 2.57 2.00
C CYS A 85 3.66 2.44 0.66
N GLU A 86 3.22 1.46 -0.11
CA GLU A 86 3.53 1.31 -1.53
C GLU A 86 2.24 1.00 -2.30
N ILE A 87 2.21 1.19 -3.61
CA ILE A 87 0.96 1.12 -4.36
C ILE A 87 1.07 0.09 -5.49
N CYS A 88 0.27 -0.98 -5.41
CA CYS A 88 0.05 -1.96 -6.47
C CYS A 88 1.37 -2.48 -7.09
N GLU A 89 1.74 -2.00 -8.29
CA GLU A 89 2.94 -2.39 -9.05
C GLU A 89 4.24 -2.26 -8.26
N ASP A 90 4.29 -1.35 -7.30
CA ASP A 90 5.47 -1.18 -6.44
C ASP A 90 5.89 -2.49 -5.76
N LEU A 91 4.92 -3.35 -5.37
CA LEU A 91 5.20 -4.67 -4.80
C LEU A 91 5.79 -5.67 -5.81
N TRP A 92 5.46 -5.53 -7.11
CA TRP A 92 5.82 -6.49 -8.16
C TRP A 92 7.24 -6.28 -8.70
N CYS A 93 7.83 -5.13 -8.39
CA CYS A 93 9.18 -4.77 -8.82
C CYS A 93 10.26 -5.51 -8.02
N PRO A 94 11.46 -5.70 -8.59
CA PRO A 94 12.57 -6.37 -7.89
C PRO A 94 12.99 -5.69 -6.60
N LEU A 95 12.85 -4.36 -6.51
CA LEU A 95 13.14 -3.55 -5.33
C LEU A 95 11.89 -2.73 -4.94
N PRO A 96 10.94 -3.32 -4.19
CA PRO A 96 9.77 -2.60 -3.73
C PRO A 96 10.13 -1.46 -2.76
N PRO A 97 9.43 -0.32 -2.80
CA PRO A 97 9.61 0.78 -1.82
C PRO A 97 9.50 0.33 -0.37
N SER A 98 8.65 -0.66 -0.09
CA SER A 98 8.52 -1.26 1.24
C SER A 98 9.81 -1.82 1.81
N THR A 99 10.78 -2.19 0.98
CA THR A 99 12.12 -2.61 1.43
C THR A 99 12.83 -1.46 2.15
N HIS A 100 12.81 -0.26 1.57
CA HIS A 100 13.39 0.94 2.18
C HIS A 100 12.60 1.36 3.41
N HIS A 101 11.26 1.25 3.37
CA HIS A 101 10.41 1.55 4.52
C HIS A 101 10.73 0.65 5.72
N ALA A 102 10.88 -0.66 5.51
CA ALA A 102 11.22 -1.60 6.57
C ALA A 102 12.63 -1.33 7.15
N LEU A 103 13.61 -1.05 6.29
CA LEU A 103 14.96 -0.65 6.74
C LEU A 103 14.95 0.66 7.54
N ALA A 104 13.98 1.54 7.28
CA ALA A 104 13.77 2.79 8.03
C ALA A 104 12.88 2.60 9.27
N GLY A 105 12.47 1.36 9.59
CA GLY A 105 11.74 1.03 10.82
C GLY A 105 10.23 0.83 10.65
N ALA A 106 9.70 0.73 9.43
CA ALA A 106 8.29 0.41 9.24
C ALA A 106 7.98 -1.01 9.75
N THR A 107 6.93 -1.14 10.55
CA THR A 107 6.42 -2.41 11.07
C THR A 107 5.13 -2.85 10.39
N VAL A 108 4.47 -1.93 9.69
CA VAL A 108 3.27 -2.19 8.91
C VAL A 108 3.42 -1.57 7.53
N ILE A 109 3.11 -2.32 6.48
CA ILE A 109 3.06 -1.84 5.10
C ILE A 109 1.62 -1.89 4.60
N CYS A 110 1.11 -0.77 4.08
CA CYS A 110 -0.15 -0.69 3.39
C CYS A 110 0.07 -0.70 1.88
N ASN A 111 -0.71 -1.50 1.14
CA ASN A 111 -0.67 -1.55 -0.31
C ASN A 111 -2.09 -1.47 -0.89
N PRO A 112 -2.60 -0.26 -1.18
CA PRO A 112 -3.80 -0.12 -1.99
C PRO A 112 -3.48 -0.47 -3.46
N SER A 113 -4.28 -1.36 -4.03
CA SER A 113 -4.05 -1.95 -5.35
C SER A 113 -5.30 -1.92 -6.22
N ALA A 114 -5.10 -1.89 -7.53
CA ALA A 114 -6.07 -2.26 -8.55
C ALA A 114 -5.41 -3.33 -9.44
N SER A 115 -5.16 -4.49 -8.86
CA SER A 115 -4.57 -5.64 -9.57
C SER A 115 -5.68 -6.45 -10.20
N ASP A 116 -5.61 -6.61 -11.52
CA ASP A 116 -6.54 -7.40 -12.31
C ASP A 116 -6.42 -8.90 -12.05
N GLU A 117 -7.42 -9.65 -12.50
CA GLU A 117 -7.43 -11.10 -12.43
C GLU A 117 -7.10 -11.72 -13.80
N THR A 118 -6.07 -12.53 -13.80
CA THR A 118 -5.73 -13.44 -14.88
C THR A 118 -5.52 -14.85 -14.32
N THR A 119 -5.46 -15.86 -15.18
CA THR A 119 -5.26 -17.25 -14.74
C THR A 119 -4.00 -17.37 -13.88
N THR A 120 -4.13 -17.93 -12.67
CA THR A 120 -3.08 -18.17 -11.68
C THR A 120 -2.49 -16.92 -11.00
N LYS A 121 -2.89 -15.71 -11.36
CA LYS A 121 -2.36 -14.47 -10.78
C LYS A 121 -2.70 -14.33 -9.29
N ASP A 122 -3.83 -14.86 -8.87
CA ASP A 122 -4.24 -14.92 -7.46
C ASP A 122 -3.22 -15.65 -6.58
N THR A 123 -2.77 -16.82 -7.03
CA THR A 123 -1.75 -17.61 -6.33
C THR A 123 -0.40 -16.88 -6.30
N TYR A 124 0.00 -16.30 -7.42
CA TYR A 124 1.23 -15.52 -7.49
C TYR A 124 1.17 -14.29 -6.56
N ARG A 125 0.09 -13.52 -6.60
CA ARG A 125 -0.16 -12.37 -5.72
C ARG A 125 -0.11 -12.76 -4.24
N ARG A 126 -0.78 -13.85 -3.87
CA ARG A 126 -0.79 -14.37 -2.51
C ARG A 126 0.62 -14.72 -2.03
N ASN A 127 1.39 -15.41 -2.85
CA ASN A 127 2.78 -15.75 -2.53
C ASN A 127 3.65 -14.51 -2.39
N LEU A 128 3.46 -13.51 -3.27
CA LEU A 128 4.21 -12.27 -3.25
C LEU A 128 3.97 -11.47 -1.96
N VAL A 129 2.71 -11.30 -1.55
CA VAL A 129 2.33 -10.64 -0.29
C VAL A 129 2.88 -11.38 0.92
N SER A 130 2.73 -12.71 0.96
CA SER A 130 3.25 -13.55 2.03
C SER A 130 4.78 -13.42 2.15
N GLN A 131 5.50 -13.59 1.04
CA GLN A 131 6.97 -13.52 1.04
C GLN A 131 7.48 -12.12 1.38
N GLN A 132 6.79 -11.06 0.92
CA GLN A 132 7.19 -9.70 1.27
C GLN A 132 7.04 -9.45 2.76
N SER A 133 5.92 -9.86 3.38
CA SER A 133 5.75 -9.74 4.83
C SER A 133 6.81 -10.50 5.63
N ALA A 134 7.20 -11.69 5.17
CA ALA A 134 8.26 -12.49 5.79
C ALA A 134 9.63 -11.82 5.69
N ARG A 135 9.99 -11.40 4.47
CA ARG A 135 11.30 -10.80 4.19
C ARG A 135 11.50 -9.47 4.90
N LEU A 136 10.45 -8.68 5.06
CA LEU A 136 10.49 -7.39 5.73
C LEU A 136 10.24 -7.47 7.23
N VAL A 137 9.84 -8.64 7.74
CA VAL A 137 9.50 -8.87 9.16
C VAL A 137 8.44 -7.86 9.63
N CYS A 138 7.37 -7.70 8.84
CA CYS A 138 6.32 -6.72 9.08
C CYS A 138 4.92 -7.29 8.81
N ALA A 139 3.90 -6.60 9.30
CA ALA A 139 2.54 -6.80 8.83
C ALA A 139 2.37 -6.16 7.45
N TYR A 140 1.70 -6.86 6.53
CA TYR A 140 1.44 -6.39 5.17
C TYR A 140 -0.07 -6.39 4.90
N LEU A 141 -0.60 -5.21 4.62
CA LEU A 141 -2.03 -4.97 4.40
C LEU A 141 -2.24 -4.70 2.91
N TYR A 142 -2.74 -5.68 2.19
CA TYR A 142 -3.04 -5.60 0.76
C TYR A 142 -4.55 -5.42 0.55
N SER A 143 -4.95 -4.30 -0.05
CA SER A 143 -6.34 -4.00 -0.37
C SER A 143 -6.48 -3.82 -1.87
N CYS A 144 -7.36 -4.59 -2.52
CA CYS A 144 -7.50 -4.62 -3.97
C CYS A 144 -8.88 -4.15 -4.43
N ALA A 145 -8.91 -3.48 -5.57
CA ALA A 145 -10.14 -3.13 -6.28
C ALA A 145 -11.02 -4.37 -6.52
N GLY A 146 -12.33 -4.19 -6.46
CA GLY A 146 -13.30 -5.26 -6.60
C GLY A 146 -14.53 -4.83 -7.38
N GLU A 147 -15.70 -5.34 -7.00
CA GLU A 147 -16.97 -5.00 -7.63
C GLU A 147 -17.25 -3.50 -7.57
N GLY A 148 -17.73 -2.96 -8.68
CA GLY A 148 -17.99 -1.52 -8.83
C GLY A 148 -16.83 -0.71 -9.41
N GLU A 149 -15.64 -1.32 -9.56
CA GLU A 149 -14.53 -0.68 -10.25
C GLU A 149 -14.74 -0.72 -11.76
N SER A 150 -14.18 0.27 -12.47
CA SER A 150 -14.26 0.33 -13.93
C SER A 150 -13.48 -0.83 -14.57
N THR A 151 -14.15 -1.58 -15.46
CA THR A 151 -13.61 -2.81 -16.07
C THR A 151 -13.65 -2.71 -17.59
N GLN A 152 -12.88 -1.79 -18.18
CA GLN A 152 -12.83 -1.71 -19.63
C GLN A 152 -12.14 -2.95 -20.22
N ASP A 153 -10.88 -3.15 -19.88
CA ASP A 153 -10.05 -4.27 -20.35
C ASP A 153 -9.65 -5.21 -19.20
N LEU A 154 -10.00 -4.87 -17.98
CA LEU A 154 -9.53 -5.50 -16.74
C LEU A 154 -10.70 -6.03 -15.93
N VAL A 155 -10.48 -7.10 -15.18
CA VAL A 155 -11.42 -7.66 -14.21
C VAL A 155 -10.78 -7.62 -12.83
N TYR A 156 -11.50 -7.10 -11.85
CA TYR A 156 -11.04 -6.98 -10.46
C TYR A 156 -11.83 -7.89 -9.54
N SER A 157 -11.15 -8.56 -8.65
CA SER A 157 -11.75 -9.59 -7.80
C SER A 157 -11.97 -9.19 -6.34
N GLY A 158 -11.42 -8.05 -5.91
CA GLY A 158 -11.46 -7.67 -4.49
C GLY A 158 -10.62 -8.60 -3.60
N HIS A 159 -9.49 -9.10 -4.11
CA HIS A 159 -8.61 -10.02 -3.39
C HIS A 159 -7.80 -9.28 -2.32
N ASN A 160 -8.37 -9.14 -1.13
CA ASN A 160 -7.74 -8.47 0.02
C ASN A 160 -7.01 -9.49 0.89
N MET A 161 -5.85 -9.10 1.44
CA MET A 161 -5.03 -9.96 2.30
C MET A 161 -4.41 -9.17 3.44
N ILE A 162 -4.31 -9.82 4.59
CA ILE A 162 -3.50 -9.38 5.72
C ILE A 162 -2.50 -10.48 6.01
N ALA A 163 -1.22 -10.16 5.90
CA ALA A 163 -0.12 -11.09 6.14
C ALA A 163 0.80 -10.56 7.23
N GLU A 164 1.44 -11.46 7.96
CA GLU A 164 2.46 -11.16 8.95
C GLU A 164 3.46 -12.31 9.01
N TYR A 165 4.76 -12.00 9.00
CA TYR A 165 5.85 -12.99 9.06
C TYR A 165 5.69 -14.14 8.05
N GLY A 166 5.21 -13.87 6.85
CA GLY A 166 4.98 -14.89 5.82
C GLY A 166 3.69 -15.69 5.96
N SER A 167 2.94 -15.47 7.01
CA SER A 167 1.64 -16.11 7.21
C SER A 167 0.50 -15.22 6.73
N ILE A 168 -0.41 -15.74 5.93
CA ILE A 168 -1.66 -15.04 5.62
C ILE A 168 -2.60 -15.19 6.80
N LEU A 169 -2.83 -14.12 7.54
CA LEU A 169 -3.70 -14.09 8.71
C LEU A 169 -5.17 -14.05 8.31
N LYS A 170 -5.48 -13.32 7.25
CA LYS A 170 -6.83 -13.20 6.71
C LYS A 170 -6.79 -12.92 5.22
N GLU A 171 -7.75 -13.49 4.50
CA GLU A 171 -7.89 -13.37 3.05
C GLU A 171 -9.37 -13.26 2.68
N SER A 172 -9.73 -12.36 1.76
CA SER A 172 -11.08 -12.27 1.25
C SER A 172 -11.34 -13.35 0.19
N ARG A 173 -12.62 -13.71 0.03
CA ARG A 173 -13.02 -14.48 -1.14
C ARG A 173 -13.08 -13.56 -2.35
N ARG A 174 -12.49 -14.01 -3.46
CA ARG A 174 -12.52 -13.28 -4.72
C ARG A 174 -13.95 -13.18 -5.27
N PHE A 175 -14.22 -12.10 -5.99
CA PHE A 175 -15.51 -11.79 -6.62
C PHE A 175 -16.67 -11.71 -5.61
N GLN A 176 -16.38 -11.26 -4.40
CA GLN A 176 -17.37 -11.00 -3.36
C GLN A 176 -17.10 -9.65 -2.72
N ASN A 177 -18.16 -8.87 -2.49
CA ASN A 177 -18.07 -7.65 -1.71
C ASN A 177 -17.91 -8.00 -0.24
N SER A 178 -16.68 -7.99 0.22
CA SER A 178 -16.36 -8.29 1.61
C SER A 178 -15.21 -7.43 2.13
N TYR A 179 -15.24 -7.12 3.40
CA TYR A 179 -14.08 -6.62 4.12
C TYR A 179 -13.44 -7.76 4.90
N ILE A 180 -12.16 -7.62 5.22
CA ILE A 180 -11.43 -8.49 6.13
C ILE A 180 -10.94 -7.68 7.32
N ALA A 181 -10.95 -8.30 8.48
CA ALA A 181 -10.46 -7.71 9.71
C ALA A 181 -9.62 -8.73 10.48
N VAL A 182 -8.56 -8.24 11.10
CA VAL A 182 -7.77 -8.97 12.08
C VAL A 182 -7.83 -8.18 13.36
N SER A 183 -8.12 -8.87 14.46
CA SER A 183 -8.08 -8.31 15.80
C SER A 183 -7.00 -9.06 16.59
N TYR A 184 -6.07 -8.32 17.15
CA TYR A 184 -5.08 -8.86 18.07
C TYR A 184 -5.52 -8.54 19.50
N THR A 185 -5.72 -9.57 20.31
CA THR A 185 -5.89 -9.39 21.77
C THR A 185 -4.56 -9.13 22.46
N HIS A 186 -3.46 -9.55 21.83
CA HIS A 186 -2.08 -9.25 22.24
C HIS A 186 -1.26 -9.09 20.97
N LEU A 187 -0.80 -7.87 20.70
CA LEU A 187 0.32 -7.64 19.80
C LEU A 187 1.57 -8.18 20.51
N THR A 188 1.96 -9.41 20.21
CA THR A 188 3.35 -9.81 20.41
C THR A 188 4.14 -9.17 19.27
N LEU A 189 4.50 -7.91 19.46
CA LEU A 189 5.57 -7.31 18.68
C LEU A 189 6.80 -8.22 18.87
N PRO A 190 7.63 -8.41 17.83
CA PRO A 190 8.80 -9.25 17.94
C PRO A 190 9.59 -8.79 19.13
N THR A 191 9.67 -9.62 20.16
CA THR A 191 10.67 -9.46 21.20
C THR A 191 12.00 -9.34 20.48
N LYS A 192 12.73 -8.25 20.73
CA LYS A 192 14.10 -8.09 20.30
C LYS A 192 14.80 -9.43 20.51
N LEU A 193 15.30 -10.04 19.43
CA LEU A 193 16.35 -11.02 19.55
C LEU A 193 17.53 -10.28 20.18
N GLU A 194 17.69 -10.40 21.49
CA GLU A 194 18.94 -10.06 22.14
C GLU A 194 19.96 -11.08 21.68
N VAL A 195 20.90 -10.63 20.87
CA VAL A 195 22.11 -11.36 20.50
C VAL A 195 23.16 -11.04 21.55
#